data_cdbc35f09eac7be98ddd90b60079958a
#
_entry.id   cdbc35f09eac7be98ddd90b60079958a
#
_cell.length_a   1.000
_cell.length_b   1.000
_cell.length_c   1.000
_cell.angle_alpha   90.00
_cell.angle_beta   90.00
_cell.angle_gamma   90.00
#
_symmetry.space_group_name_H-M   'P 1'
#
loop_
_entity.id
_entity.type
_entity.pdbx_description
1 polymer ?
#
loop_
_entity_poly.entity_id
_entity_poly.type
_entity_poly.pdbx_seq_one_letter_code
_entity_poly.pdbx_strand_id
1 'polypeptide(L)'
;CSLSLSIMVTIVVGLWAINELTYDNFYPDGDRMYRVVQNFELNGKSTRAATSFKPLGEIAKRELPSIEQMCRIVSRPMGVTFHNMVHFGVPSLVTDHNFFSFFGFSLKEGDIETAFSGTNNAIITESAARKYFPDENPIGQRIVSHGYDFFISGVMYDIPRNSHIRAEVIFPMFGHFKGWGWDSGFYFDTYFVLSSDADLKLIGERLAQINRTGLSNFLKDATNEVGLELVRDIHFSKTEPGFDSAVKGDKSFLQILVFTALVILVIGCINFTNLFISTAFIRARSIGIKKSQGAGRRTLILEFYKETAVYVFISVVGGLLLAMLTLPVFNNYTGSTTVLDFYNPQLYVFLFCLIIVTILIAGSFPAFRMTKFGIIETIGGKFRGKKMSAFQKALVIIQFTSSISLLIIVFFFGRQIDTLLSQDLGFDNKNVFYVNGWGAFGADYKSLRNELRKNPAIADVAMKQYDLPLRMGNGVGVCNLDGDEVMLIDL
;
A
#
# COMPACT_ATOMS: atom_id res chain seq x y z
N CYS A 1 29.40 1.45 -11.81
CA CYS A 1 28.91 1.23 -10.43
C CYS A 1 27.97 2.33 -9.94
N SER A 2 28.40 3.62 -9.92
CA SER A 2 27.55 4.71 -9.39
C SER A 2 26.21 4.85 -10.13
N LEU A 3 26.22 4.83 -11.46
CA LEU A 3 25.00 4.94 -12.27
C LEU A 3 24.07 3.73 -12.07
N SER A 4 24.63 2.50 -11.98
CA SER A 4 23.83 1.29 -11.71
C SER A 4 23.13 1.36 -10.34
N LEU A 5 23.81 1.89 -9.32
CA LEU A 5 23.24 2.05 -7.98
C LEU A 5 22.09 3.07 -7.99
N SER A 6 22.27 4.21 -8.66
CA SER A 6 21.21 5.22 -8.77
C SER A 6 20.00 4.70 -9.56
N ILE A 7 20.26 3.94 -10.62
CA ILE A 7 19.20 3.30 -11.42
C ILE A 7 18.46 2.24 -10.57
N MET A 8 19.18 1.45 -9.78
CA MET A 8 18.58 0.47 -8.86
C MET A 8 17.60 1.12 -7.91
N VAL A 9 18.00 2.21 -7.23
CA VAL A 9 17.10 2.96 -6.33
C VAL A 9 15.88 3.46 -7.08
N THR A 10 16.07 4.02 -8.28
CA THR A 10 14.97 4.52 -9.11
C THR A 10 14.03 3.40 -9.56
N ILE A 11 14.56 2.21 -9.87
CA ILE A 11 13.73 1.04 -10.22
C ILE A 11 12.89 0.60 -9.01
N VAL A 12 13.51 0.41 -7.84
CA VAL A 12 12.80 -0.06 -6.63
C VAL A 12 11.70 0.93 -6.23
N VAL A 13 12.04 2.21 -6.11
CA VAL A 13 11.07 3.24 -5.73
C VAL A 13 10.02 3.47 -6.83
N GLY A 14 10.42 3.41 -8.10
CA GLY A 14 9.51 3.58 -9.23
C GLY A 14 8.48 2.46 -9.33
N LEU A 15 8.89 1.20 -9.16
CA LEU A 15 7.97 0.06 -9.14
C LEU A 15 7.01 0.13 -7.96
N TRP A 16 7.52 0.50 -6.79
CA TRP A 16 6.68 0.72 -5.63
C TRP A 16 5.68 1.86 -5.87
N ALA A 17 6.13 2.98 -6.43
CA ALA A 17 5.25 4.11 -6.76
C ALA A 17 4.16 3.73 -7.77
N ILE A 18 4.49 2.93 -8.79
CA ILE A 18 3.50 2.41 -9.76
C ILE A 18 2.47 1.54 -9.03
N ASN A 19 2.92 0.64 -8.15
CA ASN A 19 2.02 -0.20 -7.35
C ASN A 19 1.09 0.65 -6.47
N GLU A 20 1.60 1.66 -5.76
CA GLU A 20 0.81 2.56 -4.93
C GLU A 20 -0.21 3.40 -5.74
N LEU A 21 0.19 3.91 -6.91
CA LEU A 21 -0.67 4.74 -7.77
C LEU A 21 -1.69 3.94 -8.58
N THR A 22 -1.52 2.62 -8.70
CA THR A 22 -2.44 1.74 -9.42
C THR A 22 -3.34 0.93 -8.51
N TYR A 23 -3.40 1.29 -7.21
CA TYR A 23 -4.32 0.64 -6.27
C TYR A 23 -5.76 0.71 -6.80
N ASP A 24 -6.45 -0.43 -6.72
CA ASP A 24 -7.86 -0.58 -7.05
C ASP A 24 -8.28 -0.22 -8.49
N ASN A 25 -7.32 -0.03 -9.40
CA ASN A 25 -7.60 0.31 -10.81
C ASN A 25 -8.10 -0.88 -11.64
N PHE A 26 -8.09 -2.07 -11.11
CA PHE A 26 -8.47 -3.30 -11.84
C PHE A 26 -9.97 -3.62 -11.75
N TYR A 27 -10.74 -2.94 -10.90
CA TYR A 27 -12.18 -3.18 -10.79
C TYR A 27 -12.92 -2.77 -12.09
N PRO A 28 -13.84 -3.61 -12.62
CA PRO A 28 -14.53 -3.36 -13.89
C PRO A 28 -15.25 -2.01 -13.93
N ASP A 29 -15.97 -1.68 -12.88
CA ASP A 29 -16.73 -0.43 -12.72
C ASP A 29 -15.99 0.61 -11.86
N GLY A 30 -14.67 0.54 -11.76
CA GLY A 30 -13.87 1.36 -10.84
C GLY A 30 -14.06 2.86 -10.98
N ASP A 31 -14.45 3.36 -12.16
CA ASP A 31 -14.75 4.78 -12.41
C ASP A 31 -16.13 5.22 -11.86
N ARG A 32 -17.03 4.26 -11.57
CA ARG A 32 -18.39 4.47 -11.07
C ARG A 32 -18.63 3.78 -9.73
N MET A 33 -17.60 3.13 -9.19
CA MET A 33 -17.68 2.41 -7.91
C MET A 33 -17.29 3.33 -6.77
N TYR A 34 -18.18 3.52 -5.82
CA TYR A 34 -17.98 4.39 -4.67
C TYR A 34 -18.21 3.64 -3.37
N ARG A 35 -17.41 3.99 -2.36
CA ARG A 35 -17.60 3.55 -0.98
C ARG A 35 -18.29 4.64 -0.18
N VAL A 36 -19.19 4.26 0.71
CA VAL A 36 -19.83 5.17 1.67
C VAL A 36 -18.79 5.58 2.72
N VAL A 37 -18.71 6.88 2.96
CA VAL A 37 -17.93 7.47 4.06
C VAL A 37 -18.83 8.40 4.86
N GLN A 38 -18.57 8.51 6.16
CA GLN A 38 -19.34 9.39 7.01
C GLN A 38 -18.45 10.16 7.98
N ASN A 39 -18.81 11.40 8.24
CA ASN A 39 -18.17 12.23 9.24
C ASN A 39 -19.07 12.29 10.46
N PHE A 40 -18.51 12.04 11.64
CA PHE A 40 -19.23 12.16 12.90
C PHE A 40 -18.35 12.86 13.94
N GLU A 41 -18.98 13.55 14.87
CA GLU A 41 -18.29 14.14 16.00
C GLU A 41 -18.21 13.14 17.15
N LEU A 42 -16.99 12.84 17.58
CA LEU A 42 -16.72 12.04 18.77
C LEU A 42 -15.85 12.86 19.72
N ASN A 43 -16.35 13.13 20.92
CA ASN A 43 -15.63 13.91 21.95
C ASN A 43 -15.12 15.29 21.43
N GLY A 44 -15.91 15.98 20.61
CA GLY A 44 -15.55 17.27 20.04
C GLY A 44 -14.54 17.21 18.90
N LYS A 45 -14.14 15.99 18.45
CA LYS A 45 -13.27 15.79 17.30
C LYS A 45 -14.09 15.24 16.12
N SER A 46 -13.97 15.89 14.96
CA SER A 46 -14.53 15.34 13.73
C SER A 46 -13.76 14.12 13.28
N THR A 47 -14.44 12.99 13.14
CA THR A 47 -13.87 11.69 12.78
C THR A 47 -14.49 11.24 11.45
N ARG A 48 -13.64 10.89 10.48
CA ARG A 48 -14.06 10.35 9.19
C ARG A 48 -13.97 8.82 9.22
N ALA A 49 -15.10 8.15 9.03
CA ALA A 49 -15.25 6.70 8.98
C ALA A 49 -15.61 6.22 7.58
N ALA A 50 -15.10 5.06 7.22
CA ALA A 50 -15.49 4.34 6.00
C ALA A 50 -16.56 3.29 6.27
N THR A 51 -16.82 2.98 7.53
CA THR A 51 -17.84 2.00 7.92
C THR A 51 -19.23 2.63 8.03
N SER A 52 -20.24 1.84 7.78
CA SER A 52 -21.67 2.23 7.82
C SER A 52 -22.51 1.21 8.56
N PHE A 53 -23.77 1.55 8.80
CA PHE A 53 -24.77 0.61 9.31
C PHE A 53 -25.28 -0.30 8.20
N LYS A 54 -25.52 -1.57 8.53
CA LYS A 54 -25.99 -2.57 7.57
C LYS A 54 -27.26 -2.13 6.79
N PRO A 55 -28.32 -1.57 7.42
CA PRO A 55 -29.55 -1.22 6.69
C PRO A 55 -29.38 -0.07 5.68
N LEU A 56 -28.35 0.79 5.87
CA LEU A 56 -28.15 1.96 5.02
C LEU A 56 -28.06 1.58 3.54
N GLY A 57 -27.22 0.58 3.20
CA GLY A 57 -27.01 0.16 1.81
C GLY A 57 -28.29 -0.37 1.15
N GLU A 58 -29.07 -1.20 1.86
CA GLU A 58 -30.30 -1.78 1.35
C GLU A 58 -31.38 -0.72 1.11
N ILE A 59 -31.55 0.21 2.06
CA ILE A 59 -32.52 1.29 1.95
C ILE A 59 -32.13 2.23 0.82
N ALA A 60 -30.85 2.61 0.75
CA ALA A 60 -30.33 3.48 -0.31
C ALA A 60 -30.55 2.88 -1.71
N LYS A 61 -30.23 1.59 -1.89
CA LYS A 61 -30.44 0.88 -3.16
C LYS A 61 -31.89 0.84 -3.59
N ARG A 62 -32.82 0.72 -2.62
CA ARG A 62 -34.27 0.71 -2.88
C ARG A 62 -34.82 2.10 -3.23
N GLU A 63 -34.28 3.16 -2.59
CA GLU A 63 -34.85 4.52 -2.71
C GLU A 63 -34.17 5.36 -3.79
N LEU A 64 -32.94 5.01 -4.21
CA LEU A 64 -32.16 5.77 -5.16
C LEU A 64 -31.91 4.97 -6.44
N PRO A 65 -32.67 5.24 -7.53
CA PRO A 65 -32.51 4.52 -8.81
C PRO A 65 -31.11 4.68 -9.43
N SER A 66 -30.38 5.77 -9.12
CA SER A 66 -29.00 6.00 -9.56
C SER A 66 -27.99 5.03 -8.96
N ILE A 67 -28.35 4.23 -7.96
CA ILE A 67 -27.53 3.14 -7.44
C ILE A 67 -27.85 1.87 -8.22
N GLU A 68 -27.01 1.50 -9.18
CA GLU A 68 -27.20 0.32 -10.02
C GLU A 68 -26.94 -0.98 -9.27
N GLN A 69 -25.89 -1.01 -8.45
CA GLN A 69 -25.50 -2.18 -7.64
C GLN A 69 -25.06 -1.74 -6.24
N MET A 70 -25.16 -2.66 -5.29
CA MET A 70 -24.69 -2.48 -3.92
C MET A 70 -24.06 -3.77 -3.42
N CYS A 71 -22.92 -3.63 -2.71
CA CYS A 71 -22.29 -4.73 -2.00
C CYS A 71 -21.73 -4.24 -0.67
N ARG A 72 -21.89 -5.04 0.38
CA ARG A 72 -21.32 -4.75 1.69
C ARG A 72 -20.26 -5.78 2.02
N ILE A 73 -19.22 -5.33 2.66
CA ILE A 73 -18.18 -6.19 3.21
C ILE A 73 -17.93 -5.85 4.69
N VAL A 74 -17.53 -6.85 5.46
CA VAL A 74 -16.91 -6.70 6.78
C VAL A 74 -15.56 -7.39 6.69
N SER A 75 -14.49 -6.61 6.61
CA SER A 75 -13.13 -7.12 6.53
C SER A 75 -12.45 -7.04 7.89
N ARG A 76 -12.09 -8.19 8.44
CA ARG A 76 -11.35 -8.28 9.70
C ARG A 76 -10.62 -9.62 9.83
N PRO A 77 -9.51 -9.66 10.58
CA PRO A 77 -8.91 -10.93 10.97
C PRO A 77 -9.88 -11.74 11.86
N MET A 78 -10.03 -13.03 11.56
CA MET A 78 -10.91 -13.94 12.31
C MET A 78 -10.12 -15.16 12.81
N GLY A 79 -10.65 -15.84 13.83
CA GLY A 79 -10.25 -17.20 14.18
C GLY A 79 -10.94 -18.19 13.25
N VAL A 80 -10.16 -18.96 12.52
CA VAL A 80 -10.66 -20.01 11.62
C VAL A 80 -10.00 -21.34 11.97
N THR A 81 -10.82 -22.37 12.12
CA THR A 81 -10.34 -23.73 12.39
C THR A 81 -10.24 -24.51 11.09
N PHE A 82 -9.03 -24.93 10.76
CA PHE A 82 -8.73 -25.88 9.68
C PHE A 82 -8.18 -27.17 10.30
N HIS A 83 -8.63 -28.32 9.87
CA HIS A 83 -8.15 -29.64 10.38
C HIS A 83 -8.13 -29.74 11.92
N ASN A 84 -9.18 -29.23 12.59
CA ASN A 84 -9.29 -29.13 14.05
C ASN A 84 -8.22 -28.26 14.75
N MET A 85 -7.43 -27.51 13.99
CA MET A 85 -6.46 -26.55 14.52
C MET A 85 -6.99 -25.13 14.33
N VAL A 86 -7.03 -24.34 15.40
CA VAL A 86 -7.46 -22.93 15.35
C VAL A 86 -6.31 -22.06 14.86
N HIS A 87 -6.53 -21.31 13.80
CA HIS A 87 -5.64 -20.29 13.28
C HIS A 87 -6.23 -18.92 13.62
N PHE A 88 -5.50 -18.13 14.41
CA PHE A 88 -5.92 -16.79 14.77
C PHE A 88 -5.42 -15.75 13.77
N GLY A 89 -6.17 -14.69 13.60
CA GLY A 89 -5.75 -13.58 12.76
C GLY A 89 -5.80 -13.88 11.26
N VAL A 90 -6.59 -14.86 10.83
CA VAL A 90 -6.78 -15.17 9.40
C VAL A 90 -7.51 -14.00 8.75
N PRO A 91 -6.92 -13.33 7.74
CA PRO A 91 -7.59 -12.30 6.98
C PRO A 91 -8.89 -12.82 6.39
N SER A 92 -10.01 -12.33 6.86
CA SER A 92 -11.32 -12.86 6.51
C SER A 92 -12.28 -11.75 6.11
N LEU A 93 -13.22 -12.08 5.25
CA LEU A 93 -14.21 -11.19 4.72
C LEU A 93 -15.59 -11.82 4.82
N VAL A 94 -16.56 -11.09 5.36
CA VAL A 94 -17.99 -11.44 5.35
C VAL A 94 -18.69 -10.51 4.38
N THR A 95 -19.47 -11.05 3.42
CA THR A 95 -19.98 -10.23 2.33
C THR A 95 -21.36 -10.65 1.83
N ASP A 96 -21.95 -9.80 1.01
CA ASP A 96 -23.17 -10.09 0.26
C ASP A 96 -22.91 -11.13 -0.86
N HIS A 97 -23.96 -11.81 -1.32
CA HIS A 97 -23.85 -12.89 -2.32
C HIS A 97 -23.31 -12.43 -3.68
N ASN A 98 -23.47 -11.15 -4.00
CA ASN A 98 -23.03 -10.59 -5.28
C ASN A 98 -21.59 -10.10 -5.28
N PHE A 99 -20.78 -10.40 -4.27
CA PHE A 99 -19.40 -9.96 -4.13
C PHE A 99 -18.54 -10.20 -5.39
N PHE A 100 -18.61 -11.41 -5.94
CA PHE A 100 -17.80 -11.79 -7.11
C PHE A 100 -18.17 -10.98 -8.36
N SER A 101 -19.47 -10.87 -8.66
CA SER A 101 -19.94 -10.09 -9.80
C SER A 101 -19.73 -8.58 -9.60
N PHE A 102 -19.85 -8.10 -8.36
CA PHE A 102 -19.70 -6.69 -8.02
C PHE A 102 -18.25 -6.22 -8.17
N PHE A 103 -17.28 -6.97 -7.63
CA PHE A 103 -15.87 -6.60 -7.69
C PHE A 103 -15.11 -7.21 -8.88
N GLY A 104 -15.75 -8.07 -9.68
CA GLY A 104 -15.14 -8.71 -10.83
C GLY A 104 -14.13 -9.82 -10.48
N PHE A 105 -14.20 -10.37 -9.28
CA PHE A 105 -13.37 -11.52 -8.90
C PHE A 105 -13.86 -12.80 -9.52
N SER A 106 -12.95 -13.73 -9.80
CA SER A 106 -13.26 -15.02 -10.41
C SER A 106 -12.76 -16.18 -9.56
N LEU A 107 -13.46 -17.30 -9.68
CA LEU A 107 -13.02 -18.55 -9.08
C LEU A 107 -12.03 -19.27 -10.00
N LYS A 108 -11.05 -19.93 -9.39
CA LYS A 108 -10.17 -20.91 -10.04
C LYS A 108 -10.81 -22.29 -10.09
N GLU A 109 -11.50 -22.66 -8.99
CA GLU A 109 -12.23 -23.92 -8.83
C GLU A 109 -13.57 -23.63 -8.14
N GLY A 110 -14.62 -24.36 -8.54
CA GLY A 110 -15.98 -24.12 -8.10
C GLY A 110 -16.78 -23.29 -9.11
N ASP A 111 -18.04 -23.03 -8.79
CA ASP A 111 -18.97 -22.26 -9.61
C ASP A 111 -19.47 -21.06 -8.82
N ILE A 112 -19.37 -19.86 -9.41
CA ILE A 112 -19.74 -18.58 -8.78
C ILE A 112 -21.21 -18.55 -8.38
N GLU A 113 -22.11 -19.12 -9.21
CA GLU A 113 -23.54 -19.09 -8.95
C GLU A 113 -23.92 -19.95 -7.72
N THR A 114 -23.20 -21.02 -7.51
CA THR A 114 -23.46 -21.96 -6.41
C THR A 114 -22.55 -21.75 -5.20
N ALA A 115 -21.45 -21.02 -5.35
CA ALA A 115 -20.44 -20.86 -4.31
C ALA A 115 -21.00 -20.26 -3.01
N PHE A 116 -21.96 -19.32 -3.11
CA PHE A 116 -22.69 -18.75 -1.99
C PHE A 116 -24.19 -19.11 -1.98
N SER A 117 -24.58 -20.22 -2.61
CA SER A 117 -25.99 -20.68 -2.61
C SER A 117 -26.49 -21.05 -1.21
N GLY A 118 -25.59 -21.40 -0.30
CA GLY A 118 -25.87 -21.69 1.10
C GLY A 118 -25.22 -20.69 2.06
N THR A 119 -25.77 -20.58 3.26
CA THR A 119 -25.19 -19.73 4.33
C THR A 119 -23.97 -20.39 5.01
N ASN A 120 -23.70 -21.64 4.69
CA ASN A 120 -22.62 -22.43 5.27
C ASN A 120 -21.50 -22.72 4.27
N ASN A 121 -21.47 -22.02 3.14
CA ASN A 121 -20.42 -22.12 2.16
C ASN A 121 -19.35 -21.08 2.44
N ALA A 122 -18.08 -21.42 2.23
CA ALA A 122 -16.98 -20.49 2.29
C ALA A 122 -16.09 -20.63 1.06
N ILE A 123 -15.43 -19.55 0.68
CA ILE A 123 -14.46 -19.52 -0.42
C ILE A 123 -13.11 -19.15 0.16
N ILE A 124 -12.06 -19.81 -0.32
CA ILE A 124 -10.69 -19.50 0.06
C ILE A 124 -9.89 -19.04 -1.15
N THR A 125 -8.85 -18.25 -0.91
CA THR A 125 -7.91 -17.85 -1.97
C THR A 125 -6.98 -19.01 -2.33
N GLU A 126 -6.38 -18.95 -3.52
CA GLU A 126 -5.41 -19.97 -3.98
C GLU A 126 -4.20 -20.08 -3.02
N SER A 127 -3.71 -18.96 -2.51
CA SER A 127 -2.62 -18.93 -1.52
C SER A 127 -3.06 -19.57 -0.19
N ALA A 128 -4.30 -19.32 0.25
CA ALA A 128 -4.86 -19.96 1.44
C ALA A 128 -5.05 -21.48 1.24
N ALA A 129 -5.50 -21.90 0.05
CA ALA A 129 -5.60 -23.31 -0.29
C ALA A 129 -4.23 -24.00 -0.18
N ARG A 130 -3.18 -23.43 -0.76
CA ARG A 130 -1.80 -23.96 -0.64
C ARG A 130 -1.27 -23.96 0.80
N LYS A 131 -1.66 -22.97 1.61
CA LYS A 131 -1.18 -22.79 2.99
C LYS A 131 -1.82 -23.77 3.96
N TYR A 132 -3.13 -23.98 3.85
CA TYR A 132 -3.91 -24.76 4.82
C TYR A 132 -4.23 -26.19 4.33
N PHE A 133 -4.15 -26.45 3.02
CA PHE A 133 -4.44 -27.72 2.37
C PHE A 133 -3.37 -28.09 1.34
N PRO A 134 -2.07 -28.20 1.75
CA PRO A 134 -0.96 -28.37 0.79
C PRO A 134 -1.06 -29.65 -0.04
N ASP A 135 -1.58 -30.73 0.53
CA ASP A 135 -1.59 -32.06 -0.06
C ASP A 135 -3.03 -32.61 -0.32
N GLU A 136 -4.05 -31.75 -0.16
CA GLU A 136 -5.46 -32.14 -0.24
C GLU A 136 -6.27 -31.21 -1.12
N ASN A 137 -7.38 -31.70 -1.67
CA ASN A 137 -8.37 -30.84 -2.30
C ASN A 137 -9.17 -30.11 -1.23
N PRO A 138 -9.12 -28.74 -1.19
CA PRO A 138 -9.85 -27.98 -0.20
C PRO A 138 -11.37 -28.01 -0.39
N ILE A 139 -11.89 -28.30 -1.61
CA ILE A 139 -13.32 -28.30 -1.90
C ILE A 139 -14.03 -29.35 -1.07
N GLY A 140 -15.11 -28.97 -0.39
CA GLY A 140 -15.90 -29.85 0.49
C GLY A 140 -15.31 -29.99 1.90
N GLN A 141 -14.11 -29.50 2.17
CA GLN A 141 -13.52 -29.55 3.52
C GLN A 141 -14.27 -28.61 4.48
N ARG A 142 -14.43 -29.10 5.72
CA ARG A 142 -15.09 -28.34 6.80
C ARG A 142 -14.10 -27.39 7.45
N ILE A 143 -14.53 -26.13 7.62
CA ILE A 143 -13.86 -25.13 8.43
C ILE A 143 -14.83 -24.54 9.45
N VAL A 144 -14.32 -24.05 10.58
CA VAL A 144 -15.18 -23.47 11.64
C VAL A 144 -14.74 -22.04 11.90
N SER A 145 -15.70 -21.11 11.96
CA SER A 145 -15.46 -19.74 12.39
C SER A 145 -16.60 -19.24 13.24
N HIS A 146 -16.30 -18.56 14.36
CA HIS A 146 -17.29 -18.04 15.33
C HIS A 146 -18.32 -19.09 15.81
N GLY A 147 -17.93 -20.37 15.87
CA GLY A 147 -18.81 -21.46 16.27
C GLY A 147 -19.78 -21.96 15.19
N TYR A 148 -19.64 -21.44 13.94
CA TYR A 148 -20.39 -21.90 12.79
C TYR A 148 -19.55 -22.79 11.90
N ASP A 149 -20.17 -23.84 11.37
CA ASP A 149 -19.58 -24.75 10.39
C ASP A 149 -19.78 -24.23 8.97
N PHE A 150 -18.69 -24.21 8.22
CA PHE A 150 -18.69 -23.89 6.79
C PHE A 150 -18.01 -24.99 6.00
N PHE A 151 -18.41 -25.15 4.75
CA PHE A 151 -17.78 -26.03 3.79
C PHE A 151 -17.18 -25.20 2.66
N ILE A 152 -15.94 -25.51 2.30
CA ILE A 152 -15.27 -24.81 1.21
C ILE A 152 -15.96 -25.19 -0.09
N SER A 153 -16.61 -24.25 -0.74
CA SER A 153 -17.37 -24.40 -1.97
C SER A 153 -16.62 -23.93 -3.21
N GLY A 154 -15.51 -23.21 -3.03
CA GLY A 154 -14.71 -22.70 -4.13
C GLY A 154 -13.35 -22.22 -3.71
N VAL A 155 -12.44 -22.20 -4.69
CA VAL A 155 -11.12 -21.57 -4.58
C VAL A 155 -11.07 -20.43 -5.58
N MET A 156 -10.82 -19.21 -5.10
CA MET A 156 -10.67 -18.02 -5.94
C MET A 156 -9.19 -17.74 -6.24
N TYR A 157 -8.93 -17.04 -7.34
CA TYR A 157 -7.61 -16.46 -7.55
C TYR A 157 -7.27 -15.50 -6.42
N ASP A 158 -5.98 -15.36 -6.12
CA ASP A 158 -5.55 -14.41 -5.10
C ASP A 158 -6.00 -12.99 -5.47
N ILE A 159 -6.45 -12.23 -4.47
CA ILE A 159 -6.79 -10.82 -4.64
C ILE A 159 -5.52 -10.05 -5.06
N PRO A 160 -5.58 -9.19 -6.09
CA PRO A 160 -4.43 -8.42 -6.51
C PRO A 160 -3.75 -7.69 -5.35
N ARG A 161 -2.42 -7.63 -5.38
CA ARG A 161 -1.63 -7.05 -4.30
C ARG A 161 -1.84 -5.56 -4.10
N ASN A 162 -2.28 -4.86 -5.14
CA ASN A 162 -2.67 -3.46 -5.16
C ASN A 162 -4.19 -3.27 -4.96
N SER A 163 -4.80 -4.06 -4.08
CA SER A 163 -6.18 -3.92 -3.65
C SER A 163 -6.27 -3.41 -2.21
N HIS A 164 -7.27 -2.58 -1.91
CA HIS A 164 -7.59 -2.21 -0.54
C HIS A 164 -8.24 -3.35 0.25
N ILE A 165 -8.84 -4.32 -0.45
CA ILE A 165 -9.44 -5.53 0.14
C ILE A 165 -8.37 -6.59 0.35
N ARG A 166 -8.35 -7.21 1.53
CA ARG A 166 -7.46 -8.33 1.86
C ARG A 166 -8.27 -9.45 2.50
N ALA A 167 -8.20 -10.64 1.94
CA ALA A 167 -8.84 -11.81 2.52
C ALA A 167 -8.10 -13.09 2.10
N GLU A 168 -8.04 -14.06 3.00
CA GLU A 168 -7.67 -15.46 2.75
C GLU A 168 -8.93 -16.34 2.69
N VAL A 169 -9.97 -15.96 3.47
CA VAL A 169 -11.25 -16.66 3.53
C VAL A 169 -12.41 -15.69 3.36
N ILE A 170 -13.37 -16.01 2.52
CA ILE A 170 -14.56 -15.23 2.24
C ILE A 170 -15.79 -16.02 2.68
N PHE A 171 -16.60 -15.43 3.56
CA PHE A 171 -17.83 -15.96 4.09
C PHE A 171 -19.03 -15.18 3.56
N PRO A 172 -20.16 -15.85 3.27
CA PRO A 172 -21.43 -15.15 3.09
C PRO A 172 -21.88 -14.53 4.41
N MET A 173 -22.85 -13.63 4.39
CA MET A 173 -23.47 -13.10 5.62
C MET A 173 -24.04 -14.23 6.46
N PHE A 174 -23.51 -14.46 7.66
CA PHE A 174 -23.91 -15.53 8.56
C PHE A 174 -24.19 -15.04 9.99
N GLY A 175 -24.79 -15.91 10.81
CA GLY A 175 -24.98 -15.72 12.24
C GLY A 175 -25.50 -14.34 12.60
N HIS A 176 -24.84 -13.69 13.52
CA HIS A 176 -25.19 -12.37 14.00
C HIS A 176 -25.12 -11.28 12.93
N PHE A 177 -24.25 -11.40 11.92
CA PHE A 177 -24.18 -10.43 10.81
C PHE A 177 -25.51 -10.32 10.04
N LYS A 178 -26.31 -11.39 9.98
CA LYS A 178 -27.65 -11.34 9.37
C LYS A 178 -28.64 -10.49 10.15
N GLY A 179 -28.60 -10.60 11.48
CA GLY A 179 -29.52 -9.90 12.38
C GLY A 179 -29.16 -8.46 12.70
N TRP A 180 -28.00 -7.98 12.26
CA TRP A 180 -27.58 -6.61 12.56
C TRP A 180 -28.48 -5.57 11.92
N GLY A 181 -28.87 -4.57 12.73
CA GLY A 181 -29.68 -3.43 12.36
C GLY A 181 -28.98 -2.10 12.64
N TRP A 182 -29.78 -1.07 12.85
CA TRP A 182 -29.28 0.25 13.20
C TRP A 182 -28.59 0.34 14.57
N ASP A 183 -28.96 -0.55 15.51
CA ASP A 183 -28.43 -0.57 16.87
C ASP A 183 -27.19 -1.48 17.02
N SER A 184 -26.72 -2.07 15.92
CA SER A 184 -25.62 -3.05 15.97
C SER A 184 -24.24 -2.45 15.70
N GLY A 185 -24.15 -1.13 15.53
CA GLY A 185 -22.91 -0.43 15.21
C GLY A 185 -22.55 -0.39 13.72
N PHE A 186 -21.52 0.40 13.38
CA PHE A 186 -21.07 0.60 12.00
C PHE A 186 -19.85 -0.28 11.73
N TYR A 187 -20.10 -1.42 11.10
CA TYR A 187 -19.06 -2.40 10.80
C TYR A 187 -18.96 -2.74 9.31
N PHE A 188 -19.84 -2.19 8.48
CA PHE A 188 -19.94 -2.53 7.06
C PHE A 188 -19.31 -1.46 6.18
N ASP A 189 -18.33 -1.85 5.42
CA ASP A 189 -17.90 -1.07 4.25
C ASP A 189 -18.96 -1.28 3.16
N THR A 190 -19.70 -0.24 2.83
CA THR A 190 -20.80 -0.29 1.85
C THR A 190 -20.34 0.35 0.56
N TYR A 191 -20.46 -0.41 -0.53
CA TYR A 191 -20.07 0.01 -1.87
C TYR A 191 -21.28 0.11 -2.78
N PHE A 192 -21.24 1.10 -3.67
CA PHE A 192 -22.24 1.32 -4.71
C PHE A 192 -21.57 1.41 -6.07
N VAL A 193 -22.17 0.83 -7.10
CA VAL A 193 -21.94 1.20 -8.49
C VAL A 193 -23.04 2.17 -8.89
N LEU A 194 -22.68 3.37 -9.33
CA LEU A 194 -23.61 4.43 -9.66
C LEU A 194 -23.79 4.54 -11.18
N SER A 195 -24.96 5.03 -11.60
CA SER A 195 -25.21 5.42 -12.98
C SER A 195 -24.26 6.56 -13.39
N SER A 196 -23.99 6.69 -14.69
CA SER A 196 -23.03 7.68 -15.21
C SER A 196 -23.48 9.13 -15.02
N ASP A 197 -24.78 9.36 -14.81
CA ASP A 197 -25.43 10.65 -14.59
C ASP A 197 -25.74 10.94 -13.11
N ALA A 198 -25.20 10.12 -12.19
CA ALA A 198 -25.49 10.23 -10.75
C ALA A 198 -24.96 11.54 -10.15
N ASP A 199 -25.82 12.26 -9.42
CA ASP A 199 -25.42 13.41 -8.61
C ASP A 199 -24.93 12.95 -7.23
N LEU A 200 -23.61 12.95 -7.03
CA LEU A 200 -22.98 12.50 -5.79
C LEU A 200 -23.41 13.31 -4.57
N LYS A 201 -23.69 14.61 -4.74
CA LYS A 201 -24.12 15.48 -3.64
C LYS A 201 -25.52 15.12 -3.20
N LEU A 202 -26.45 14.96 -4.15
CA LEU A 202 -27.81 14.57 -3.87
C LEU A 202 -27.88 13.19 -3.21
N ILE A 203 -27.08 12.23 -3.68
CA ILE A 203 -26.98 10.90 -3.06
C ILE A 203 -26.47 11.03 -1.63
N GLY A 204 -25.41 11.79 -1.39
CA GLY A 204 -24.86 12.02 -0.04
C GLY A 204 -25.90 12.62 0.92
N GLU A 205 -26.67 13.63 0.49
CA GLU A 205 -27.74 14.24 1.28
C GLU A 205 -28.86 13.22 1.63
N ARG A 206 -29.22 12.36 0.67
CA ARG A 206 -30.22 11.30 0.92
C ARG A 206 -29.69 10.21 1.85
N LEU A 207 -28.42 9.79 1.70
CA LEU A 207 -27.77 8.85 2.61
C LEU A 207 -27.74 9.41 4.05
N ALA A 208 -27.42 10.69 4.21
CA ALA A 208 -27.46 11.36 5.51
C ALA A 208 -28.87 11.37 6.11
N GLN A 209 -29.90 11.61 5.28
CA GLN A 209 -31.31 11.56 5.72
C GLN A 209 -31.72 10.14 6.15
N ILE A 210 -31.34 9.09 5.38
CA ILE A 210 -31.62 7.70 5.73
C ILE A 210 -30.94 7.35 7.07
N ASN A 211 -29.68 7.74 7.26
CA ASN A 211 -28.97 7.55 8.53
C ASN A 211 -29.74 8.22 9.70
N ARG A 212 -30.10 9.48 9.57
CA ARG A 212 -30.82 10.22 10.63
C ARG A 212 -32.16 9.60 11.00
N THR A 213 -32.85 9.02 10.04
CA THR A 213 -34.15 8.36 10.33
C THR A 213 -34.01 7.00 11.00
N GLY A 214 -32.95 6.28 10.69
CA GLY A 214 -32.65 4.94 11.24
C GLY A 214 -32.01 4.94 12.63
N LEU A 215 -31.22 5.97 12.95
CA LEU A 215 -30.43 6.02 14.18
C LEU A 215 -31.28 6.39 15.41
N SER A 216 -30.85 5.88 16.56
CA SER A 216 -31.34 6.31 17.87
C SER A 216 -31.01 7.80 18.12
N ASN A 217 -31.76 8.46 19.02
CA ASN A 217 -31.59 9.90 19.27
C ASN A 217 -30.16 10.27 19.69
N PHE A 218 -29.45 9.37 20.38
CA PHE A 218 -28.07 9.59 20.83
C PHE A 218 -27.07 9.68 19.64
N LEU A 219 -27.28 8.92 18.57
CA LEU A 219 -26.39 8.89 17.41
C LEU A 219 -26.83 9.86 16.30
N LYS A 220 -28.08 10.38 16.35
CA LYS A 220 -28.55 11.34 15.34
C LYS A 220 -27.78 12.64 15.31
N ASP A 221 -27.37 13.13 16.47
CA ASP A 221 -26.64 14.38 16.61
C ASP A 221 -25.14 14.20 16.32
N ALA A 222 -24.64 12.97 16.40
CA ALA A 222 -23.23 12.66 16.15
C ALA A 222 -22.88 12.50 14.66
N THR A 223 -23.83 12.10 13.81
CA THR A 223 -23.60 11.89 12.37
C THR A 223 -23.97 13.13 11.56
N ASN A 224 -22.98 13.93 11.17
CA ASN A 224 -23.21 15.20 10.49
C ASN A 224 -23.30 15.07 8.97
N GLU A 225 -22.45 14.26 8.35
CA GLU A 225 -22.38 14.15 6.89
C GLU A 225 -22.15 12.71 6.45
N VAL A 226 -22.79 12.32 5.37
CA VAL A 226 -22.50 11.07 4.64
C VAL A 226 -22.10 11.44 3.22
N GLY A 227 -20.97 10.92 2.79
CA GLY A 227 -20.42 11.17 1.47
C GLY A 227 -20.10 9.87 0.75
N LEU A 228 -19.59 10.02 -0.45
CA LEU A 228 -19.14 8.95 -1.30
C LEU A 228 -17.67 9.18 -1.66
N GLU A 229 -16.89 8.13 -1.63
CA GLU A 229 -15.48 8.12 -1.96
C GLU A 229 -15.24 7.16 -3.12
N LEU A 230 -14.62 7.63 -4.21
CA LEU A 230 -14.31 6.78 -5.36
C LEU A 230 -13.37 5.65 -4.92
N VAL A 231 -13.60 4.44 -5.39
CA VAL A 231 -12.83 3.26 -4.98
C VAL A 231 -11.33 3.45 -5.20
N ARG A 232 -10.93 4.11 -6.28
CA ARG A 232 -9.50 4.40 -6.60
C ARG A 232 -8.83 5.38 -5.65
N ASP A 233 -9.61 6.16 -4.90
CA ASP A 233 -9.09 7.16 -3.94
C ASP A 233 -8.96 6.59 -2.53
N ILE A 234 -9.54 5.41 -2.27
CA ILE A 234 -9.56 4.76 -0.95
C ILE A 234 -8.16 4.61 -0.37
N HIS A 235 -7.20 4.18 -1.19
CA HIS A 235 -5.84 3.90 -0.73
C HIS A 235 -5.14 5.12 -0.11
N PHE A 236 -5.37 6.32 -0.64
CA PHE A 236 -4.79 7.57 -0.13
C PHE A 236 -5.76 8.40 0.70
N SER A 237 -6.93 7.89 1.02
CA SER A 237 -7.92 8.63 1.79
C SER A 237 -7.54 8.73 3.27
N LYS A 238 -7.94 9.83 3.90
CA LYS A 238 -7.67 10.12 5.31
C LYS A 238 -8.89 9.77 6.17
N THR A 239 -9.12 8.48 6.33
CA THR A 239 -10.11 7.94 7.27
C THR A 239 -9.42 7.49 8.55
N GLU A 240 -10.13 7.51 9.67
CA GLU A 240 -9.57 7.09 10.96
C GLU A 240 -9.34 5.56 10.94
N PRO A 241 -8.13 5.07 11.31
CA PRO A 241 -7.80 3.65 11.19
C PRO A 241 -8.72 2.69 11.96
N GLY A 242 -9.38 3.16 13.03
CA GLY A 242 -10.35 2.35 13.79
C GLY A 242 -11.67 2.10 13.06
N PHE A 243 -11.96 2.89 12.00
CA PHE A 243 -13.20 2.87 11.24
C PHE A 243 -12.97 2.66 9.75
N ASP A 244 -11.85 2.08 9.39
CA ASP A 244 -11.51 1.74 8.02
C ASP A 244 -10.68 0.46 8.00
N SER A 245 -11.16 -0.55 7.29
CA SER A 245 -10.49 -1.83 7.13
C SER A 245 -9.51 -1.85 5.93
N ALA A 246 -9.55 -0.81 5.11
CA ALA A 246 -8.77 -0.73 3.88
C ALA A 246 -7.27 -0.54 4.15
N VAL A 247 -6.45 -1.15 3.29
CA VAL A 247 -5.00 -0.91 3.27
C VAL A 247 -4.73 0.52 2.79
N LYS A 248 -4.06 1.31 3.61
CA LYS A 248 -3.77 2.73 3.35
C LYS A 248 -2.32 2.98 2.96
N GLY A 249 -2.14 3.88 2.01
CA GLY A 249 -0.87 4.48 1.66
C GLY A 249 -0.77 5.93 2.13
N ASP A 250 0.44 6.43 2.22
CA ASP A 250 0.70 7.85 2.50
C ASP A 250 1.20 8.55 1.23
N LYS A 251 0.35 9.43 0.69
CA LYS A 251 0.68 10.20 -0.52
C LYS A 251 1.90 11.12 -0.32
N SER A 252 2.07 11.67 0.89
CA SER A 252 3.22 12.53 1.19
C SER A 252 4.51 11.73 1.23
N PHE A 253 4.46 10.56 1.85
CA PHE A 253 5.58 9.62 1.87
C PHE A 253 5.98 9.15 0.47
N LEU A 254 4.99 8.81 -0.36
CA LEU A 254 5.18 8.48 -1.77
C LEU A 254 5.92 9.60 -2.52
N GLN A 255 5.44 10.84 -2.38
CA GLN A 255 6.05 12.00 -3.03
C GLN A 255 7.50 12.23 -2.59
N ILE A 256 7.78 12.11 -1.29
CA ILE A 256 9.13 12.26 -0.72
C ILE A 256 10.07 11.19 -1.28
N LEU A 257 9.65 9.91 -1.32
CA LEU A 257 10.50 8.84 -1.84
C LEU A 257 10.77 8.99 -3.34
N VAL A 258 9.75 9.31 -4.15
CA VAL A 258 9.91 9.55 -5.59
C VAL A 258 10.85 10.73 -5.83
N PHE A 259 10.69 11.84 -5.12
CA PHE A 259 11.59 12.98 -5.22
C PHE A 259 13.03 12.60 -4.86
N THR A 260 13.21 11.86 -3.77
CA THR A 260 14.54 11.38 -3.33
C THR A 260 15.18 10.49 -4.38
N ALA A 261 14.43 9.56 -4.98
CA ALA A 261 14.93 8.69 -6.04
C ALA A 261 15.35 9.49 -7.28
N LEU A 262 14.59 10.52 -7.65
CA LEU A 262 14.95 11.44 -8.75
C LEU A 262 16.24 12.22 -8.44
N VAL A 263 16.42 12.71 -7.23
CA VAL A 263 17.66 13.39 -6.79
C VAL A 263 18.85 12.43 -6.89
N ILE A 264 18.71 11.19 -6.41
CA ILE A 264 19.75 10.17 -6.49
C ILE A 264 20.08 9.84 -7.95
N LEU A 265 19.09 9.73 -8.84
CA LEU A 265 19.32 9.51 -10.27
C LEU A 265 20.10 10.66 -10.89
N VAL A 266 19.73 11.91 -10.60
CA VAL A 266 20.44 13.11 -11.09
C VAL A 266 21.89 13.13 -10.59
N ILE A 267 22.14 12.81 -9.32
CA ILE A 267 23.50 12.70 -8.76
C ILE A 267 24.29 11.64 -9.50
N GLY A 268 23.70 10.46 -9.78
CA GLY A 268 24.33 9.40 -10.57
C GLY A 268 24.67 9.84 -12.00
N CYS A 269 23.76 10.57 -12.65
CA CYS A 269 23.99 11.14 -13.98
C CYS A 269 25.11 12.21 -13.97
N ILE A 270 25.13 13.08 -12.95
CA ILE A 270 26.19 14.09 -12.78
C ILE A 270 27.55 13.41 -12.60
N ASN A 271 27.61 12.38 -11.75
CA ASN A 271 28.82 11.63 -11.52
C ASN A 271 29.33 10.93 -12.80
N PHE A 272 28.44 10.28 -13.55
CA PHE A 272 28.74 9.72 -14.86
C PHE A 272 29.26 10.79 -15.83
N THR A 273 28.58 11.93 -15.91
CA THR A 273 28.96 13.07 -16.76
C THR A 273 30.35 13.59 -16.42
N ASN A 274 30.68 13.74 -15.13
CA ASN A 274 31.98 14.20 -14.68
C ASN A 274 33.11 13.23 -15.09
N LEU A 275 32.91 11.93 -14.91
CA LEU A 275 33.82 10.90 -15.34
C LEU A 275 33.99 10.88 -16.87
N PHE A 276 32.86 10.98 -17.60
CA PHE A 276 32.87 10.98 -19.05
C PHE A 276 33.61 12.17 -19.62
N ILE A 277 33.46 13.37 -19.03
CA ILE A 277 34.21 14.57 -19.45
C ILE A 277 35.69 14.43 -19.13
N SER A 278 36.08 13.82 -18.03
CA SER A 278 37.52 13.62 -17.70
C SER A 278 38.24 12.76 -18.75
N THR A 279 37.56 11.77 -19.31
CA THR A 279 38.08 10.93 -20.42
C THR A 279 38.00 11.63 -21.78
N ALA A 280 37.17 12.63 -21.93
CA ALA A 280 36.97 13.35 -23.17
C ALA A 280 38.18 14.17 -23.60
N PHE A 281 39.08 14.54 -22.68
CA PHE A 281 40.37 15.17 -23.04
C PHE A 281 41.28 14.23 -23.85
N ILE A 282 41.23 12.92 -23.57
CA ILE A 282 41.94 11.91 -24.33
C ILE A 282 41.37 11.75 -25.75
N ARG A 283 40.04 11.95 -25.86
CA ARG A 283 39.28 11.79 -27.10
C ARG A 283 39.21 13.07 -27.95
N ALA A 284 39.59 14.22 -27.39
CA ALA A 284 39.56 15.50 -28.10
C ALA A 284 40.32 15.44 -29.43
N ARG A 285 41.46 14.75 -29.48
CA ARG A 285 42.26 14.54 -30.69
C ARG A 285 41.48 13.76 -31.76
N SER A 286 40.79 12.69 -31.39
CA SER A 286 39.95 11.90 -32.30
C SER A 286 38.79 12.73 -32.87
N ILE A 287 38.14 13.54 -32.02
CA ILE A 287 37.07 14.47 -32.45
C ILE A 287 37.61 15.49 -33.42
N GLY A 288 38.81 16.06 -33.19
CA GLY A 288 39.45 16.99 -34.09
C GLY A 288 39.74 16.38 -35.47
N ILE A 289 40.24 15.13 -35.53
CA ILE A 289 40.49 14.38 -36.74
C ILE A 289 39.14 14.12 -37.49
N LYS A 290 38.13 13.66 -36.82
CA LYS A 290 36.80 13.45 -37.44
C LYS A 290 36.21 14.73 -38.03
N LYS A 291 36.38 15.87 -37.33
CA LYS A 291 35.96 17.18 -37.88
C LYS A 291 36.80 17.62 -39.07
N SER A 292 38.09 17.37 -39.10
CA SER A 292 38.91 17.70 -40.27
C SER A 292 38.58 16.85 -41.47
N GLN A 293 38.01 15.66 -41.26
CA GLN A 293 37.47 14.77 -42.31
C GLN A 293 36.02 15.11 -42.71
N GLY A 294 35.44 16.22 -42.20
CA GLY A 294 34.12 16.69 -42.57
C GLY A 294 32.98 16.17 -41.68
N ALA A 295 33.24 15.52 -40.55
CA ALA A 295 32.18 15.10 -39.66
C ALA A 295 31.37 16.29 -39.08
N GLY A 296 30.07 16.33 -39.39
CA GLY A 296 29.16 17.36 -38.93
C GLY A 296 28.91 17.28 -37.40
N ARG A 297 28.51 18.41 -36.84
CA ARG A 297 28.18 18.50 -35.39
C ARG A 297 27.11 17.50 -34.96
N ARG A 298 26.08 17.28 -35.79
CA ARG A 298 24.99 16.33 -35.50
C ARG A 298 25.50 14.89 -35.40
N THR A 299 26.40 14.49 -36.30
CA THR A 299 27.01 13.16 -36.31
C THR A 299 27.78 12.88 -35.04
N LEU A 300 28.57 13.87 -34.60
CA LEU A 300 29.32 13.76 -33.35
C LEU A 300 28.43 13.69 -32.11
N ILE A 301 27.34 14.49 -32.07
CA ILE A 301 26.36 14.44 -30.97
C ILE A 301 25.71 13.06 -30.90
N LEU A 302 25.26 12.50 -32.04
CA LEU A 302 24.67 11.17 -32.10
C LEU A 302 25.65 10.06 -31.68
N GLU A 303 26.93 10.21 -31.99
CA GLU A 303 27.97 9.28 -31.55
C GLU A 303 28.10 9.26 -30.01
N PHE A 304 28.08 10.44 -29.37
CA PHE A 304 28.07 10.55 -27.91
C PHE A 304 26.82 9.94 -27.28
N TYR A 305 25.66 10.16 -27.86
CA TYR A 305 24.42 9.54 -27.37
C TYR A 305 24.43 8.02 -27.53
N LYS A 306 24.93 7.49 -28.63
CA LYS A 306 25.09 6.03 -28.83
C LYS A 306 26.02 5.41 -27.78
N GLU A 307 27.14 6.07 -27.49
CA GLU A 307 28.07 5.60 -26.47
C GLU A 307 27.45 5.67 -25.07
N THR A 308 26.78 6.79 -24.74
CA THR A 308 26.05 6.93 -23.47
C THR A 308 24.97 5.88 -23.34
N ALA A 309 24.24 5.56 -24.42
CA ALA A 309 23.21 4.53 -24.43
C ALA A 309 23.75 3.14 -24.06
N VAL A 310 24.94 2.78 -24.56
CA VAL A 310 25.60 1.51 -24.18
C VAL A 310 25.89 1.46 -22.67
N TYR A 311 26.47 2.53 -22.12
CA TYR A 311 26.76 2.59 -20.69
C TYR A 311 25.48 2.58 -19.84
N VAL A 312 24.45 3.30 -20.26
CA VAL A 312 23.15 3.32 -19.58
C VAL A 312 22.51 1.94 -19.61
N PHE A 313 22.54 1.25 -20.77
CA PHE A 313 21.99 -0.10 -20.91
C PHE A 313 22.68 -1.09 -19.95
N ILE A 314 24.01 -1.09 -19.93
CA ILE A 314 24.78 -1.91 -18.98
C ILE A 314 24.42 -1.55 -17.53
N SER A 315 24.25 -0.26 -17.24
CA SER A 315 23.88 0.22 -15.91
C SER A 315 22.47 -0.17 -15.51
N VAL A 316 21.52 -0.24 -16.45
CA VAL A 316 20.15 -0.72 -16.21
C VAL A 316 20.14 -2.21 -15.91
N VAL A 317 20.90 -3.01 -16.67
CA VAL A 317 21.03 -4.45 -16.37
C VAL A 317 21.62 -4.67 -14.98
N GLY A 318 22.70 -3.95 -14.64
CA GLY A 318 23.28 -3.99 -13.29
C GLY A 318 22.32 -3.47 -12.22
N GLY A 319 21.55 -2.43 -12.53
CA GLY A 319 20.51 -1.88 -11.63
C GLY A 319 19.38 -2.85 -11.38
N LEU A 320 18.92 -3.57 -12.41
CA LEU A 320 17.89 -4.61 -12.28
C LEU A 320 18.36 -5.77 -11.39
N LEU A 321 19.60 -6.26 -11.60
CA LEU A 321 20.15 -7.33 -10.76
C LEU A 321 20.24 -6.90 -9.29
N LEU A 322 20.69 -5.67 -9.03
CA LEU A 322 20.73 -5.11 -7.68
C LEU A 322 19.32 -4.92 -7.10
N ALA A 323 18.35 -4.48 -7.92
CA ALA A 323 16.95 -4.32 -7.51
C ALA A 323 16.33 -5.65 -7.07
N MET A 324 16.60 -6.76 -7.78
CA MET A 324 16.15 -8.10 -7.37
C MET A 324 16.65 -8.49 -5.97
N LEU A 325 17.87 -8.10 -5.62
CA LEU A 325 18.45 -8.39 -4.31
C LEU A 325 17.93 -7.49 -3.20
N THR A 326 17.63 -6.22 -3.52
CA THR A 326 17.22 -5.22 -2.52
C THR A 326 15.71 -5.15 -2.33
N LEU A 327 14.91 -5.57 -3.32
CA LEU A 327 13.45 -5.49 -3.26
C LEU A 327 12.82 -6.27 -2.10
N PRO A 328 13.27 -7.50 -1.74
CA PRO A 328 12.75 -8.20 -0.56
C PRO A 328 12.99 -7.44 0.74
N VAL A 329 14.17 -6.84 0.87
CA VAL A 329 14.53 -6.02 2.04
C VAL A 329 13.65 -4.78 2.10
N PHE A 330 13.48 -4.08 0.98
CA PHE A 330 12.60 -2.91 0.87
C PHE A 330 11.15 -3.25 1.25
N ASN A 331 10.61 -4.35 0.73
CA ASN A 331 9.26 -4.81 1.04
C ASN A 331 9.08 -5.11 2.53
N ASN A 332 10.08 -5.72 3.17
CA ASN A 332 10.01 -6.03 4.60
C ASN A 332 9.94 -4.76 5.47
N TYR A 333 10.67 -3.71 5.09
CA TYR A 333 10.64 -2.43 5.83
C TYR A 333 9.41 -1.56 5.54
N THR A 334 8.91 -1.59 4.32
CA THR A 334 7.76 -0.76 3.91
C THR A 334 6.41 -1.46 4.09
N GLY A 335 6.40 -2.76 4.42
CA GLY A 335 5.19 -3.57 4.40
C GLY A 335 4.60 -3.76 3.00
N SER A 336 5.36 -3.39 1.95
CA SER A 336 4.93 -3.51 0.57
C SER A 336 5.04 -4.95 0.07
N THR A 337 4.32 -5.23 -1.00
CA THR A 337 4.37 -6.52 -1.72
C THR A 337 4.84 -6.35 -3.17
N THR A 338 5.59 -5.29 -3.45
CA THR A 338 6.09 -4.98 -4.79
C THR A 338 6.99 -6.09 -5.33
N VAL A 339 6.79 -6.49 -6.57
CA VAL A 339 7.59 -7.51 -7.26
C VAL A 339 8.06 -7.01 -8.62
N LEU A 340 9.18 -7.55 -9.08
CA LEU A 340 9.63 -7.42 -10.47
C LEU A 340 8.85 -8.43 -11.31
N ASP A 341 7.72 -8.01 -11.87
CA ASP A 341 6.91 -8.84 -12.74
C ASP A 341 7.29 -8.62 -14.20
N PHE A 342 8.05 -9.54 -14.77
CA PHE A 342 8.49 -9.49 -16.16
C PHE A 342 7.37 -9.78 -17.17
N TYR A 343 6.19 -10.21 -16.75
CA TYR A 343 5.03 -10.38 -17.62
C TYR A 343 4.20 -9.10 -17.72
N ASN A 344 4.44 -8.10 -16.85
CA ASN A 344 3.72 -6.86 -16.84
C ASN A 344 4.28 -5.87 -17.88
N PRO A 345 3.51 -5.46 -18.91
CA PRO A 345 3.94 -4.47 -19.91
C PRO A 345 4.34 -3.11 -19.31
N GLN A 346 3.75 -2.72 -18.19
CA GLN A 346 4.05 -1.45 -17.52
C GLN A 346 5.52 -1.37 -17.06
N LEU A 347 6.12 -2.51 -16.68
CA LEU A 347 7.54 -2.58 -16.36
C LEU A 347 8.41 -2.13 -17.54
N TYR A 348 8.12 -2.64 -18.75
CA TYR A 348 8.91 -2.30 -19.94
C TYR A 348 8.74 -0.85 -20.35
N VAL A 349 7.55 -0.29 -20.26
CA VAL A 349 7.29 1.13 -20.50
C VAL A 349 8.09 1.99 -19.51
N PHE A 350 8.05 1.65 -18.23
CA PHE A 350 8.80 2.33 -17.17
C PHE A 350 10.32 2.27 -17.45
N LEU A 351 10.86 1.09 -17.73
CA LEU A 351 12.30 0.92 -18.01
C LEU A 351 12.70 1.68 -19.29
N PHE A 352 11.88 1.66 -20.32
CA PHE A 352 12.12 2.42 -21.55
C PHE A 352 12.19 3.93 -21.27
N CYS A 353 11.22 4.48 -20.54
CA CYS A 353 11.22 5.88 -20.13
C CYS A 353 12.46 6.21 -19.29
N LEU A 354 12.81 5.35 -18.33
CA LEU A 354 13.99 5.52 -17.48
C LEU A 354 15.27 5.56 -18.30
N ILE A 355 15.45 4.65 -19.27
CA ILE A 355 16.58 4.61 -20.17
C ILE A 355 16.68 5.92 -20.96
N ILE A 356 15.60 6.35 -21.62
CA ILE A 356 15.59 7.57 -22.43
C ILE A 356 15.92 8.80 -21.57
N VAL A 357 15.28 8.96 -20.42
CA VAL A 357 15.53 10.09 -19.50
C VAL A 357 16.98 10.09 -19.04
N THR A 358 17.52 8.93 -18.66
CA THR A 358 18.90 8.80 -18.21
C THR A 358 19.91 9.14 -19.32
N ILE A 359 19.67 8.66 -20.56
CA ILE A 359 20.51 8.99 -21.73
C ILE A 359 20.49 10.49 -21.99
N LEU A 360 19.31 11.11 -21.95
CA LEU A 360 19.16 12.56 -22.18
C LEU A 360 19.87 13.38 -21.10
N ILE A 361 19.70 13.05 -19.84
CA ILE A 361 20.33 13.81 -18.74
C ILE A 361 21.86 13.60 -18.75
N ALA A 362 22.32 12.36 -18.79
CA ALA A 362 23.74 12.04 -18.68
C ALA A 362 24.54 12.35 -19.94
N GLY A 363 23.92 12.21 -21.14
CA GLY A 363 24.57 12.38 -22.43
C GLY A 363 24.55 13.82 -22.96
N SER A 364 23.56 14.65 -22.60
CA SER A 364 23.39 15.97 -23.23
C SER A 364 24.58 16.90 -22.97
N PHE A 365 25.02 17.04 -21.74
CA PHE A 365 26.07 17.98 -21.41
C PHE A 365 27.41 17.61 -22.10
N PRO A 366 27.92 16.37 -22.05
CA PRO A 366 29.12 15.98 -22.78
C PRO A 366 28.98 16.20 -24.30
N ALA A 367 27.84 15.76 -24.88
CA ALA A 367 27.61 15.84 -26.32
C ALA A 367 27.65 17.29 -26.83
N PHE A 368 26.94 18.20 -26.18
CA PHE A 368 26.90 19.60 -26.61
C PHE A 368 28.21 20.36 -26.35
N ARG A 369 28.90 20.05 -25.26
CA ARG A 369 30.14 20.75 -24.91
C ARG A 369 31.31 20.29 -25.77
N MET A 370 31.48 18.99 -25.96
CA MET A 370 32.59 18.41 -26.72
C MET A 370 32.53 18.76 -28.21
N THR A 371 31.32 18.95 -28.74
CA THR A 371 31.14 19.32 -30.15
C THR A 371 31.36 20.81 -30.44
N LYS A 372 31.47 21.68 -29.39
CA LYS A 372 31.75 23.11 -29.54
C LYS A 372 33.23 23.44 -29.77
N PHE A 373 34.15 22.51 -29.44
CA PHE A 373 35.60 22.79 -29.57
C PHE A 373 36.03 22.92 -31.03
N GLY A 374 36.91 23.92 -31.30
CA GLY A 374 37.51 24.15 -32.62
C GLY A 374 38.57 23.09 -32.98
N ILE A 375 38.79 22.88 -34.29
CA ILE A 375 39.75 21.90 -34.82
C ILE A 375 41.18 22.21 -34.37
N ILE A 376 41.56 23.49 -34.39
CA ILE A 376 42.91 23.96 -34.04
C ILE A 376 43.20 23.73 -32.54
N GLU A 377 42.21 23.96 -31.67
CA GLU A 377 42.30 23.74 -30.24
C GLU A 377 42.48 22.26 -29.87
N THR A 378 41.80 21.36 -30.63
CA THR A 378 41.82 19.92 -30.38
C THR A 378 43.07 19.20 -30.88
N ILE A 379 43.66 19.64 -31.99
CA ILE A 379 44.86 19.04 -32.59
C ILE A 379 46.16 19.64 -31.99
N GLY A 380 46.14 20.96 -31.64
CA GLY A 380 47.30 21.69 -31.18
C GLY A 380 47.74 21.45 -29.73
N GLY A 381 47.19 20.48 -29.03
CA GLY A 381 47.63 20.09 -27.69
C GLY A 381 47.44 21.13 -26.57
N LYS A 382 46.82 22.30 -26.86
CA LYS A 382 46.55 23.40 -25.91
C LYS A 382 45.54 23.06 -24.80
N PHE A 383 45.07 21.83 -24.76
CA PHE A 383 44.13 21.32 -23.74
C PHE A 383 44.81 20.92 -22.42
N ARG A 384 46.14 20.79 -22.36
CA ARG A 384 46.87 20.50 -21.12
C ARG A 384 46.80 21.71 -20.19
N GLY A 385 45.97 21.60 -19.14
CA GLY A 385 45.87 22.58 -18.06
C GLY A 385 44.64 23.48 -18.02
N LYS A 386 43.61 23.25 -18.89
CA LYS A 386 42.37 24.00 -18.78
C LYS A 386 41.66 23.65 -17.45
N LYS A 387 41.56 24.65 -16.53
CA LYS A 387 40.86 24.53 -15.24
C LYS A 387 39.43 24.05 -15.44
N MET A 388 38.88 23.29 -14.48
CA MET A 388 37.49 22.89 -14.43
C MET A 388 36.60 24.11 -14.73
N SER A 389 35.65 23.95 -15.64
CA SER A 389 34.70 25.02 -15.93
C SER A 389 33.85 25.36 -14.69
N ALA A 390 33.39 26.60 -14.59
CA ALA A 390 32.50 27.03 -13.52
C ALA A 390 31.29 26.08 -13.38
N PHE A 391 30.75 25.60 -14.51
CA PHE A 391 29.64 24.65 -14.55
C PHE A 391 30.02 23.28 -13.91
N GLN A 392 31.21 22.73 -14.22
CA GLN A 392 31.64 21.47 -13.60
C GLN A 392 31.84 21.61 -12.08
N LYS A 393 32.38 22.77 -11.64
CA LYS A 393 32.49 23.07 -10.22
C LYS A 393 31.12 23.13 -9.56
N ALA A 394 30.14 23.80 -10.21
CA ALA A 394 28.78 23.87 -9.72
C ALA A 394 28.12 22.49 -9.62
N LEU A 395 28.29 21.62 -10.63
CA LEU A 395 27.79 20.24 -10.59
C LEU A 395 28.38 19.45 -9.42
N VAL A 396 29.70 19.56 -9.17
CA VAL A 396 30.35 18.89 -8.05
C VAL A 396 29.82 19.42 -6.71
N ILE A 397 29.68 20.75 -6.58
CA ILE A 397 29.13 21.37 -5.36
C ILE A 397 27.71 20.86 -5.12
N ILE A 398 26.83 20.91 -6.13
CA ILE A 398 25.45 20.40 -6.01
C ILE A 398 25.44 18.94 -5.59
N GLN A 399 26.26 18.09 -6.23
CA GLN A 399 26.38 16.69 -5.90
C GLN A 399 26.77 16.45 -4.44
N PHE A 400 27.83 17.10 -3.95
CA PHE A 400 28.27 16.95 -2.56
C PHE A 400 27.26 17.51 -1.58
N THR A 401 26.71 18.69 -1.86
CA THR A 401 25.66 19.29 -1.01
C THR A 401 24.46 18.37 -0.87
N SER A 402 23.94 17.84 -2.00
CA SER A 402 22.81 16.92 -1.97
C SER A 402 23.14 15.63 -1.22
N SER A 403 24.33 15.04 -1.45
CA SER A 403 24.74 13.81 -0.75
C SER A 403 24.88 14.03 0.76
N ILE A 404 25.49 15.13 1.18
CA ILE A 404 25.63 15.48 2.61
C ILE A 404 24.25 15.73 3.22
N SER A 405 23.36 16.46 2.52
CA SER A 405 22.00 16.71 2.99
C SER A 405 21.22 15.41 3.20
N LEU A 406 21.32 14.44 2.25
CA LEU A 406 20.68 13.15 2.41
C LEU A 406 21.24 12.36 3.59
N LEU A 407 22.56 12.37 3.82
CA LEU A 407 23.16 11.71 4.98
C LEU A 407 22.68 12.32 6.31
N ILE A 408 22.59 13.65 6.37
CA ILE A 408 22.06 14.36 7.53
C ILE A 408 20.61 13.96 7.79
N ILE A 409 19.77 13.95 6.76
CA ILE A 409 18.36 13.55 6.85
C ILE A 409 18.26 12.11 7.41
N VAL A 410 18.99 11.15 6.83
CA VAL A 410 18.99 9.76 7.29
C VAL A 410 19.42 9.62 8.75
N PHE A 411 20.48 10.36 9.14
CA PHE A 411 20.97 10.37 10.52
C PHE A 411 19.90 10.88 11.50
N PHE A 412 19.26 12.01 11.18
CA PHE A 412 18.22 12.57 12.06
C PHE A 412 16.99 11.70 12.11
N PHE A 413 16.57 11.09 10.99
CA PHE A 413 15.47 10.12 11.01
C PHE A 413 15.78 8.92 11.88
N GLY A 414 16.98 8.36 11.77
CA GLY A 414 17.40 7.25 12.64
C GLY A 414 17.33 7.63 14.12
N ARG A 415 17.87 8.80 14.49
CA ARG A 415 17.80 9.30 15.86
C ARG A 415 16.38 9.55 16.35
N GLN A 416 15.49 10.03 15.47
CA GLN A 416 14.09 10.25 15.82
C GLN A 416 13.37 8.92 16.08
N ILE A 417 13.60 7.90 15.23
CA ILE A 417 13.06 6.56 15.44
C ILE A 417 13.57 5.96 16.76
N ASP A 418 14.88 6.04 17.03
CA ASP A 418 15.45 5.57 18.29
C ASP A 418 14.81 6.27 19.50
N THR A 419 14.56 7.58 19.40
CA THR A 419 13.91 8.35 20.47
C THR A 419 12.47 7.88 20.68
N LEU A 420 11.71 7.68 19.59
CA LEU A 420 10.31 7.18 19.68
C LEU A 420 10.24 5.77 20.27
N LEU A 421 11.16 4.88 19.87
CA LEU A 421 11.22 3.49 20.38
C LEU A 421 11.70 3.41 21.82
N SER A 422 12.50 4.38 22.30
CA SER A 422 13.01 4.44 23.67
C SER A 422 12.15 5.29 24.61
N GLN A 423 11.07 5.88 24.10
CA GLN A 423 10.18 6.70 24.91
C GLN A 423 9.51 5.86 25.98
N ASP A 424 9.49 6.37 27.22
CA ASP A 424 8.75 5.75 28.30
C ASP A 424 7.24 5.84 28.02
N LEU A 425 6.61 4.71 27.83
CA LEU A 425 5.18 4.59 27.55
C LEU A 425 4.32 4.71 28.80
N GLY A 426 4.93 4.91 29.98
CA GLY A 426 4.24 4.95 31.26
C GLY A 426 3.84 3.56 31.80
N PHE A 427 4.27 2.49 31.14
CA PHE A 427 4.09 1.11 31.59
C PHE A 427 5.29 0.25 31.18
N ASP A 428 5.58 -0.80 31.99
CA ASP A 428 6.65 -1.74 31.64
C ASP A 428 6.16 -2.76 30.60
N ASN A 429 6.70 -2.64 29.40
CA ASN A 429 6.40 -3.55 28.27
C ASN A 429 7.42 -4.70 28.15
N LYS A 430 8.39 -4.79 29.07
CA LYS A 430 9.37 -5.88 29.05
C LYS A 430 8.70 -7.18 29.45
N ASN A 431 8.97 -8.24 28.70
CA ASN A 431 8.41 -9.58 28.93
C ASN A 431 6.86 -9.66 28.86
N VAL A 432 6.21 -8.73 28.16
CA VAL A 432 4.78 -8.81 27.87
C VAL A 432 4.56 -9.54 26.56
N PHE A 433 3.81 -10.64 26.60
CA PHE A 433 3.35 -11.36 25.41
C PHE A 433 1.90 -11.00 25.14
N TYR A 434 1.62 -10.64 23.91
CA TYR A 434 0.28 -10.34 23.45
C TYR A 434 -0.23 -11.47 22.55
N VAL A 435 -1.41 -12.01 22.87
CA VAL A 435 -2.08 -13.03 22.05
C VAL A 435 -3.40 -12.46 21.56
N ASN A 436 -3.53 -12.31 20.24
CA ASN A 436 -4.79 -11.90 19.64
C ASN A 436 -5.72 -13.12 19.56
N GLY A 437 -6.71 -13.16 20.43
CA GLY A 437 -7.63 -14.29 20.56
C GLY A 437 -9.11 -13.87 20.53
N TRP A 438 -9.46 -12.78 19.84
CA TRP A 438 -10.82 -12.25 19.82
C TRP A 438 -11.84 -13.33 19.40
N GLY A 439 -12.78 -13.62 20.27
CA GLY A 439 -13.82 -14.63 20.06
C GLY A 439 -13.43 -16.09 20.32
N ALA A 440 -12.14 -16.40 20.49
CA ALA A 440 -11.70 -17.79 20.71
C ALA A 440 -11.83 -18.25 22.17
N PHE A 441 -11.69 -17.33 23.12
CA PHE A 441 -11.69 -17.66 24.55
C PHE A 441 -13.06 -17.51 25.21
N GLY A 442 -14.10 -17.13 24.48
CA GLY A 442 -15.48 -17.04 24.97
C GLY A 442 -15.65 -16.16 26.21
N ALA A 443 -16.71 -16.41 26.93
CA ALA A 443 -17.05 -15.69 28.17
C ALA A 443 -16.21 -16.10 29.40
N ASP A 444 -15.31 -17.08 29.27
CA ASP A 444 -14.60 -17.68 30.44
C ASP A 444 -13.13 -17.23 30.57
N TYR A 445 -12.93 -15.93 30.45
CA TYR A 445 -11.61 -15.30 30.69
C TYR A 445 -11.05 -15.66 32.09
N LYS A 446 -11.91 -15.75 33.11
CA LYS A 446 -11.46 -16.04 34.50
C LYS A 446 -10.82 -17.43 34.63
N SER A 447 -11.41 -18.43 33.98
CA SER A 447 -10.85 -19.78 33.93
C SER A 447 -9.52 -19.82 33.17
N LEU A 448 -9.46 -19.18 32.02
CA LEU A 448 -8.23 -19.07 31.21
C LEU A 448 -7.11 -18.39 32.02
N ARG A 449 -7.39 -17.22 32.62
CA ARG A 449 -6.44 -16.52 33.49
C ARG A 449 -5.91 -17.41 34.59
N ASN A 450 -6.79 -18.10 35.29
CA ASN A 450 -6.42 -18.98 36.40
C ASN A 450 -5.57 -20.17 35.92
N GLU A 451 -5.85 -20.72 34.77
CA GLU A 451 -5.08 -21.83 34.19
C GLU A 451 -3.69 -21.37 33.76
N LEU A 452 -3.59 -20.22 33.06
CA LEU A 452 -2.30 -19.66 32.66
C LEU A 452 -1.41 -19.25 33.84
N ARG A 453 -1.98 -18.72 34.91
CA ARG A 453 -1.26 -18.37 36.14
C ARG A 453 -0.69 -19.56 36.93
N LYS A 454 -1.12 -20.79 36.61
CA LYS A 454 -0.49 -22.01 37.19
C LYS A 454 0.93 -22.21 36.66
N ASN A 455 1.27 -21.62 35.51
CA ASN A 455 2.64 -21.65 34.98
C ASN A 455 3.50 -20.61 35.72
N PRO A 456 4.55 -21.03 36.44
CA PRO A 456 5.39 -20.09 37.23
C PRO A 456 6.17 -19.09 36.37
N ALA A 457 6.25 -19.30 35.03
CA ALA A 457 6.84 -18.36 34.11
C ALA A 457 5.91 -17.19 33.73
N ILE A 458 4.62 -17.26 34.10
CA ILE A 458 3.62 -16.24 33.83
C ILE A 458 3.32 -15.47 35.11
N ALA A 459 3.78 -14.24 35.21
CA ALA A 459 3.59 -13.39 36.38
C ALA A 459 2.11 -12.99 36.54
N ASP A 460 1.47 -12.53 35.49
CA ASP A 460 0.03 -12.21 35.47
C ASP A 460 -0.53 -12.26 34.06
N VAL A 461 -1.87 -12.28 33.97
CA VAL A 461 -2.62 -12.30 32.70
C VAL A 461 -3.71 -11.24 32.78
N ALA A 462 -3.70 -10.33 31.82
CA ALA A 462 -4.74 -9.32 31.66
C ALA A 462 -5.44 -9.51 30.30
N MET A 463 -6.74 -9.32 30.26
CA MET A 463 -7.51 -9.27 29.04
C MET A 463 -7.73 -7.82 28.63
N LYS A 464 -7.57 -7.53 27.37
CA LYS A 464 -7.82 -6.23 26.80
C LYS A 464 -8.71 -6.36 25.58
N GLN A 465 -9.64 -5.44 25.43
CA GLN A 465 -10.58 -5.43 24.31
C GLN A 465 -9.99 -4.76 23.07
N TYR A 466 -8.96 -3.90 23.23
CA TYR A 466 -8.35 -3.10 22.16
C TYR A 466 -6.82 -3.16 22.21
N ASP A 467 -6.14 -2.93 21.07
CA ASP A 467 -4.67 -2.98 20.98
C ASP A 467 -3.97 -1.83 21.70
N LEU A 468 -2.80 -2.10 22.30
CA LEU A 468 -1.90 -1.09 22.90
C LEU A 468 -0.81 -0.66 21.89
N PRO A 469 -0.33 0.58 21.91
CA PRO A 469 -0.91 1.75 22.56
C PRO A 469 -2.17 2.18 21.84
N LEU A 470 -3.20 2.46 22.58
CA LEU A 470 -4.54 2.92 22.24
C LEU A 470 -4.82 3.18 20.75
N ARG A 471 -5.23 2.16 19.99
CA ARG A 471 -6.17 2.38 18.91
C ARG A 471 -7.51 2.58 19.58
N MET A 472 -8.02 3.81 19.54
CA MET A 472 -9.35 4.13 20.02
C MET A 472 -10.37 3.28 19.28
N GLY A 473 -10.91 2.28 19.96
CA GLY A 473 -12.14 1.64 19.55
C GLY A 473 -13.27 2.34 20.29
N ASN A 474 -14.36 2.60 19.62
CA ASN A 474 -15.55 3.20 20.20
C ASN A 474 -16.11 2.31 21.30
N GLY A 475 -15.92 2.70 22.53
CA GLY A 475 -16.56 2.07 23.66
C GLY A 475 -15.87 2.45 24.96
N VAL A 476 -16.63 3.03 25.87
CA VAL A 476 -16.25 3.10 27.28
C VAL A 476 -16.22 1.67 27.81
N GLY A 477 -15.04 1.04 27.79
CA GLY A 477 -14.85 -0.27 28.40
C GLY A 477 -14.63 -0.07 29.89
N VAL A 478 -15.61 -0.34 30.72
CA VAL A 478 -15.39 -0.51 32.15
C VAL A 478 -14.80 -1.90 32.35
N CYS A 479 -13.50 -1.97 32.63
CA CYS A 479 -12.88 -3.21 33.08
C CYS A 479 -13.01 -3.26 34.61
N ASN A 480 -13.82 -4.17 35.11
CA ASN A 480 -13.90 -4.47 36.52
C ASN A 480 -12.81 -5.51 36.87
N LEU A 481 -11.69 -5.07 37.40
CA LEU A 481 -10.65 -5.91 38.00
C LEU A 481 -10.85 -5.93 39.51
N ASP A 482 -11.31 -7.06 40.04
CA ASP A 482 -11.43 -7.33 41.46
C ASP A 482 -12.36 -6.40 42.28
N GLY A 483 -13.47 -5.94 41.67
CA GLY A 483 -14.51 -5.20 42.42
C GLY A 483 -14.37 -3.67 42.39
N ASP A 484 -13.27 -3.13 41.90
CA ASP A 484 -13.11 -1.69 41.70
C ASP A 484 -13.36 -1.32 40.23
N GLU A 485 -14.26 -0.36 39.99
CA GLU A 485 -14.51 0.20 38.69
C GLU A 485 -13.31 1.08 38.26
N VAL A 486 -12.47 0.58 37.37
CA VAL A 486 -11.45 1.40 36.72
C VAL A 486 -12.06 2.00 35.46
N MET A 487 -12.46 3.25 35.55
CA MET A 487 -12.87 4.05 34.39
C MET A 487 -11.63 4.46 33.61
N LEU A 488 -11.36 3.81 32.47
CA LEU A 488 -10.38 4.31 31.52
C LEU A 488 -11.02 5.49 30.77
N ILE A 489 -10.71 6.69 31.20
CA ILE A 489 -11.07 7.91 30.50
C ILE A 489 -10.07 8.06 29.34
N ASP A 490 -10.59 8.10 28.12
CA ASP A 490 -9.83 8.53 26.95
C ASP A 490 -9.39 9.99 27.14
N LEU A 491 -8.07 10.23 27.09
CA LEU A 491 -7.45 11.56 26.97
C LEU A 491 -7.11 11.83 25.51
#